data_7bb0e488645e66e9b145776ff538d94e
#
_entry.id   7bb0e488645e66e9b145776ff538d94e
#
_cell.length_a   1.000
_cell.length_b   1.000
_cell.length_c   1.000
_cell.angle_alpha   90.00
_cell.angle_beta   90.00
_cell.angle_gamma   90.00
#
_symmetry.space_group_name_H-M   'P 1'
#
loop_
_entity.id
_entity.type
_entity.pdbx_description
1 polymer ?
#
loop_
_entity_poly.entity_id
_entity_poly.type
_entity_poly.pdbx_seq_one_letter_code
_entity_poly.pdbx_strand_id
1 'polypeptide(L)'
;MKHFLNYINGEFVATDKTFENRAPVDNHVIGLVHEAGAPEVDAAVRAARAALTGEWGRMSVVKRVELLHALADEIIRRSDEFLEAEIADTGKPRSLASHIDIPRGAANFKVFADIIKNVPTETFEMATPDGGQALNYAIRSPLGVIGVVCPWNLPLLLMTWKVGPALACGNTVVVK
;
A
#
# COMPACT_ATOMS: atom_id res chain seq x y z
N MET A 1 -17.16 -22.55 -0.24
CA MET A 1 -16.35 -21.82 -1.22
C MET A 1 -15.81 -20.55 -0.57
N LYS A 2 -14.55 -20.19 -0.78
CA LYS A 2 -13.95 -18.98 -0.20
C LYS A 2 -14.46 -17.74 -0.95
N HIS A 3 -14.75 -16.65 -0.21
CA HIS A 3 -15.14 -15.36 -0.78
C HIS A 3 -14.04 -14.33 -0.50
N PHE A 4 -13.62 -13.62 -1.52
CA PHE A 4 -12.70 -12.49 -1.44
C PHE A 4 -13.50 -11.19 -1.55
N LEU A 5 -13.70 -10.56 -0.40
CA LEU A 5 -14.49 -9.35 -0.26
C LEU A 5 -13.64 -8.10 -0.49
N ASN A 6 -14.28 -6.99 -0.83
CA ASN A 6 -13.64 -5.69 -0.83
C ASN A 6 -13.38 -5.25 0.63
N TYR A 7 -12.24 -4.62 0.89
CA TYR A 7 -11.93 -4.07 2.21
C TYR A 7 -11.96 -2.55 2.15
N ILE A 8 -12.96 -1.93 2.78
CA ILE A 8 -13.21 -0.49 2.72
C ILE A 8 -13.48 0.04 4.12
N ASN A 9 -12.72 1.06 4.54
CA ASN A 9 -12.90 1.73 5.83
C ASN A 9 -12.89 0.79 7.05
N GLY A 10 -12.04 -0.23 7.03
CA GLY A 10 -11.92 -1.19 8.13
C GLY A 10 -12.90 -2.36 8.07
N GLU A 11 -13.77 -2.45 7.07
CA GLU A 11 -14.81 -3.46 6.93
C GLU A 11 -14.69 -4.27 5.64
N PHE A 12 -15.11 -5.53 5.69
CA PHE A 12 -15.24 -6.38 4.52
C PHE A 12 -16.62 -6.19 3.88
N VAL A 13 -16.64 -5.75 2.61
CA VAL A 13 -17.85 -5.39 1.86
C VAL A 13 -18.06 -6.39 0.72
N ALA A 14 -19.21 -7.05 0.74
CA ALA A 14 -19.68 -7.91 -0.35
C ALA A 14 -20.36 -7.07 -1.45
N THR A 15 -20.33 -7.58 -2.68
CA THR A 15 -21.09 -7.03 -3.82
C THR A 15 -21.87 -8.18 -4.50
N ASP A 16 -22.91 -7.82 -5.24
CA ASP A 16 -23.73 -8.83 -5.94
C ASP A 16 -22.99 -9.46 -7.12
N LYS A 17 -22.08 -8.71 -7.75
CA LYS A 17 -21.32 -9.18 -8.88
C LYS A 17 -20.03 -9.85 -8.42
N THR A 18 -19.86 -11.11 -8.83
CA THR A 18 -18.68 -11.91 -8.50
C THR A 18 -18.11 -12.58 -9.73
N PHE A 19 -16.83 -12.94 -9.67
CA PHE A 19 -16.20 -13.82 -10.66
C PHE A 19 -15.34 -14.87 -9.95
N GLU A 20 -15.11 -15.98 -10.63
CA GLU A 20 -14.28 -17.06 -10.11
C GLU A 20 -12.80 -16.70 -10.25
N ASN A 21 -12.06 -16.84 -9.16
CA ASN A 21 -10.61 -16.91 -9.21
C ASN A 21 -10.19 -18.38 -9.35
N ARG A 22 -9.41 -18.67 -10.40
CA ARG A 22 -9.00 -20.04 -10.74
C ARG A 22 -7.50 -20.20 -10.69
N ALA A 23 -7.05 -21.32 -10.12
CA ALA A 23 -5.65 -21.69 -10.09
C ALA A 23 -5.12 -21.93 -11.53
N PRO A 24 -4.01 -21.29 -11.91
CA PRO A 24 -3.48 -21.43 -13.27
C PRO A 24 -2.86 -22.82 -13.54
N VAL A 25 -2.58 -23.59 -12.49
CA VAL A 25 -1.93 -24.91 -12.61
C VAL A 25 -2.89 -25.99 -13.11
N ASP A 26 -4.11 -26.03 -12.58
CA ASP A 26 -5.09 -27.11 -12.84
C ASP A 26 -6.51 -26.59 -13.07
N ASN A 27 -6.69 -25.27 -13.08
CA ASN A 27 -7.96 -24.59 -13.32
C ASN A 27 -9.04 -24.84 -12.26
N HIS A 28 -8.70 -25.34 -11.05
CA HIS A 28 -9.69 -25.43 -9.99
C HIS A 28 -10.07 -24.04 -9.47
N VAL A 29 -11.28 -23.91 -8.91
CA VAL A 29 -11.77 -22.64 -8.37
C VAL A 29 -11.17 -22.42 -6.99
N ILE A 30 -10.37 -21.37 -6.81
CA ILE A 30 -9.80 -20.93 -5.53
C ILE A 30 -10.87 -20.27 -4.68
N GLY A 31 -11.72 -19.46 -5.30
CA GLY A 31 -12.83 -18.76 -4.65
C GLY A 31 -13.54 -17.77 -5.55
N LEU A 32 -14.50 -17.06 -4.99
CA LEU A 32 -15.24 -15.98 -5.64
C LEU A 32 -14.70 -14.62 -5.22
N VAL A 33 -14.37 -13.78 -6.20
CA VAL A 33 -13.96 -12.40 -5.96
C VAL A 33 -15.16 -11.49 -6.17
N HIS A 34 -15.44 -10.64 -5.17
CA HIS A 34 -16.49 -9.64 -5.24
C HIS A 34 -16.00 -8.43 -6.04
N GLU A 35 -16.60 -8.18 -7.19
CA GLU A 35 -16.21 -7.12 -8.11
C GLU A 35 -16.71 -5.77 -7.59
N ALA A 36 -15.78 -4.84 -7.32
CA ALA A 36 -16.14 -3.47 -6.95
C ALA A 36 -16.62 -2.70 -8.19
N GLY A 37 -17.77 -2.05 -8.07
CA GLY A 37 -18.26 -1.08 -9.03
C GLY A 37 -17.92 0.35 -8.63
N ALA A 38 -18.50 1.31 -9.34
CA ALA A 38 -18.32 2.73 -9.04
C ALA A 38 -18.72 3.11 -7.59
N PRO A 39 -19.82 2.58 -7.02
CA PRO A 39 -20.20 2.90 -5.64
C PRO A 39 -19.15 2.49 -4.60
N GLU A 40 -18.55 1.31 -4.74
CA GLU A 40 -17.51 0.79 -3.82
C GLU A 40 -16.21 1.60 -3.96
N VAL A 41 -15.81 1.91 -5.20
CA VAL A 41 -14.64 2.77 -5.46
C VAL A 41 -14.84 4.15 -4.87
N ASP A 42 -16.01 4.77 -5.06
CA ASP A 42 -16.33 6.07 -4.45
C ASP A 42 -16.33 6.00 -2.92
N ALA A 43 -16.84 4.94 -2.33
CA ALA A 43 -16.80 4.73 -0.88
C ALA A 43 -15.35 4.61 -0.37
N ALA A 44 -14.50 3.84 -1.07
CA ALA A 44 -13.10 3.70 -0.74
C ALA A 44 -12.34 5.03 -0.83
N VAL A 45 -12.58 5.82 -1.87
CA VAL A 45 -11.96 7.15 -2.05
C VAL A 45 -12.43 8.13 -0.96
N ARG A 46 -13.72 8.13 -0.61
CA ARG A 46 -14.23 8.96 0.51
C ARG A 46 -13.60 8.59 1.84
N ALA A 47 -13.50 7.28 2.13
CA ALA A 47 -12.84 6.80 3.35
C ALA A 47 -11.36 7.20 3.39
N ALA A 48 -10.64 7.02 2.28
CA ALA A 48 -9.25 7.41 2.15
C ALA A 48 -9.05 8.93 2.34
N ARG A 49 -9.94 9.78 1.79
CA ARG A 49 -9.92 11.23 2.02
C ARG A 49 -10.19 11.62 3.46
N ALA A 50 -11.14 10.96 4.12
CA ALA A 50 -11.44 11.21 5.52
C ALA A 50 -10.23 10.89 6.43
N ALA A 51 -9.49 9.82 6.12
CA ALA A 51 -8.29 9.46 6.86
C ALA A 51 -7.18 10.54 6.79
N LEU A 52 -7.06 11.29 5.70
CA LEU A 52 -6.09 12.39 5.55
C LEU A 52 -6.33 13.54 6.53
N THR A 53 -7.55 13.77 6.96
CA THR A 53 -7.92 14.80 7.96
C THR A 53 -8.07 14.20 9.36
N GLY A 54 -8.05 12.87 9.47
CA GLY A 54 -8.16 12.09 10.70
C GLY A 54 -6.83 11.88 11.43
N GLU A 55 -6.75 10.78 12.16
CA GLU A 55 -5.57 10.38 12.93
C GLU A 55 -4.36 10.17 12.02
N TRP A 56 -4.55 9.47 10.90
CA TRP A 56 -3.48 9.21 9.93
C TRP A 56 -2.83 10.49 9.41
N GLY A 57 -3.61 11.46 8.96
CA GLY A 57 -3.10 12.71 8.40
C GLY A 57 -2.36 13.60 9.40
N ARG A 58 -2.65 13.45 10.70
CA ARG A 58 -1.97 14.16 11.81
C ARG A 58 -0.78 13.40 12.37
N MET A 59 -0.57 12.18 11.91
CA MET A 59 0.47 11.29 12.44
C MET A 59 1.88 11.78 12.06
N SER A 60 2.79 11.78 13.03
CA SER A 60 4.19 12.13 12.77
C SER A 60 4.87 11.12 11.83
N VAL A 61 5.92 11.55 11.14
CA VAL A 61 6.76 10.65 10.32
C VAL A 61 7.27 9.48 11.15
N VAL A 62 7.74 9.74 12.39
CA VAL A 62 8.26 8.70 13.29
C VAL A 62 7.20 7.63 13.53
N LYS A 63 5.97 8.03 13.84
CA LYS A 63 4.90 7.06 14.11
C LYS A 63 4.49 6.27 12.87
N ARG A 64 4.44 6.90 11.70
CA ARG A 64 4.21 6.18 10.44
C ARG A 64 5.30 5.15 10.15
N VAL A 65 6.54 5.51 10.41
CA VAL A 65 7.68 4.59 10.27
C VAL A 65 7.53 3.36 11.17
N GLU A 66 7.17 3.55 12.45
CA GLU A 66 6.92 2.44 13.38
C GLU A 66 5.82 1.51 12.86
N LEU A 67 4.73 2.06 12.33
CA LEU A 67 3.63 1.27 11.77
C LEU A 67 4.05 0.50 10.51
N LEU A 68 4.85 1.10 9.63
CA LEU A 68 5.34 0.42 8.42
C LEU A 68 6.32 -0.70 8.75
N HIS A 69 7.17 -0.53 9.76
CA HIS A 69 8.02 -1.61 10.28
C HIS A 69 7.17 -2.73 10.88
N ALA A 70 6.19 -2.39 11.74
CA ALA A 70 5.28 -3.38 12.32
C ALA A 70 4.49 -4.16 11.25
N LEU A 71 4.04 -3.48 10.19
CA LEU A 71 3.37 -4.12 9.05
C LEU A 71 4.30 -5.11 8.33
N ALA A 72 5.55 -4.73 8.09
CA ALA A 72 6.54 -5.61 7.48
C ALA A 72 6.81 -6.85 8.36
N ASP A 73 6.94 -6.66 9.66
CA ASP A 73 7.16 -7.75 10.61
C ASP A 73 5.94 -8.69 10.68
N GLU A 74 4.73 -8.15 10.59
CA GLU A 74 3.50 -8.94 10.53
C GLU A 74 3.40 -9.78 9.24
N ILE A 75 3.81 -9.24 8.08
CA ILE A 75 3.89 -10.02 6.83
C ILE A 75 4.87 -11.19 7.01
N ILE A 76 6.03 -10.95 7.61
CA ILE A 76 7.01 -12.03 7.85
C ILE A 76 6.48 -13.05 8.86
N ARG A 77 5.84 -12.61 9.93
CA ARG A 77 5.23 -13.52 10.91
C ARG A 77 4.17 -14.43 10.30
N ARG A 78 3.44 -13.93 9.29
CA ARG A 78 2.41 -14.66 8.55
C ARG A 78 2.89 -15.15 7.18
N SER A 79 4.19 -15.30 7.00
CA SER A 79 4.79 -15.61 5.69
C SER A 79 4.19 -16.86 5.03
N ASP A 80 3.87 -17.91 5.79
CA ASP A 80 3.28 -19.12 5.23
C ASP A 80 1.89 -18.87 4.64
N GLU A 81 1.06 -18.03 5.29
CA GLU A 81 -0.28 -17.68 4.77
C GLU A 81 -0.18 -16.91 3.45
N PHE A 82 0.74 -15.93 3.37
CA PHE A 82 1.01 -15.18 2.15
C PHE A 82 1.58 -16.08 1.06
N LEU A 83 2.49 -16.98 1.42
CA LEU A 83 3.12 -17.91 0.49
C LEU A 83 2.10 -18.85 -0.16
N GLU A 84 1.22 -19.47 0.64
CA GLU A 84 0.17 -20.34 0.10
C GLU A 84 -0.80 -19.57 -0.81
N ALA A 85 -1.17 -18.34 -0.43
CA ALA A 85 -2.04 -17.51 -1.25
C ALA A 85 -1.38 -17.11 -2.57
N GLU A 86 -0.10 -16.70 -2.54
CA GLU A 86 0.67 -16.34 -3.72
C GLU A 86 0.82 -17.51 -4.71
N ILE A 87 1.13 -18.71 -4.19
CA ILE A 87 1.26 -19.92 -5.01
C ILE A 87 -0.08 -20.32 -5.61
N ALA A 88 -1.14 -20.31 -4.84
CA ALA A 88 -2.47 -20.67 -5.31
C ALA A 88 -2.93 -19.75 -6.46
N ASP A 89 -2.70 -18.46 -6.33
CA ASP A 89 -3.16 -17.45 -7.28
C ASP A 89 -2.29 -17.35 -8.53
N THR A 90 -0.97 -17.50 -8.40
CA THR A 90 -0.02 -17.29 -9.51
C THR A 90 0.50 -18.57 -10.15
N GLY A 91 0.38 -19.70 -9.47
CA GLY A 91 0.92 -20.98 -9.92
C GLY A 91 2.45 -21.08 -9.92
N LYS A 92 3.15 -20.11 -9.33
CA LYS A 92 4.62 -20.11 -9.34
C LYS A 92 5.22 -21.14 -8.37
N PRO A 93 6.49 -21.57 -8.60
CA PRO A 93 7.16 -22.50 -7.71
C PRO A 93 7.31 -21.92 -6.30
N ARG A 94 7.09 -22.76 -5.27
CA ARG A 94 7.24 -22.42 -3.85
C ARG A 94 8.61 -21.81 -3.55
N SER A 95 9.69 -22.38 -4.12
CA SER A 95 11.05 -21.87 -3.92
C SER A 95 11.22 -20.42 -4.36
N LEU A 96 10.60 -20.03 -5.47
CA LEU A 96 10.64 -18.66 -5.97
C LEU A 96 9.85 -17.72 -5.04
N ALA A 97 8.60 -18.04 -4.74
CA ALA A 97 7.73 -17.22 -3.91
C ALA A 97 8.28 -17.02 -2.49
N SER A 98 8.82 -18.10 -1.87
CA SER A 98 9.34 -18.04 -0.50
C SER A 98 10.64 -17.23 -0.36
N HIS A 99 11.49 -17.22 -1.39
CA HIS A 99 12.78 -16.53 -1.33
C HIS A 99 12.75 -15.10 -1.89
N ILE A 100 11.81 -14.79 -2.76
CA ILE A 100 11.75 -13.50 -3.43
C ILE A 100 10.47 -12.73 -3.05
N ASP A 101 9.30 -13.27 -3.38
CA ASP A 101 8.08 -12.47 -3.40
C ASP A 101 7.66 -12.01 -2.01
N ILE A 102 7.58 -12.93 -1.06
CA ILE A 102 7.12 -12.61 0.29
C ILE A 102 8.16 -11.79 1.07
N PRO A 103 9.45 -12.20 1.17
CA PRO A 103 10.46 -11.41 1.88
C PRO A 103 10.65 -10.00 1.30
N ARG A 104 10.70 -9.86 -0.02
CA ARG A 104 10.84 -8.55 -0.67
C ARG A 104 9.58 -7.70 -0.53
N GLY A 105 8.40 -8.32 -0.57
CA GLY A 105 7.14 -7.63 -0.30
C GLY A 105 7.14 -6.98 1.09
N ALA A 106 7.56 -7.70 2.12
CA ALA A 106 7.73 -7.17 3.46
C ALA A 106 8.84 -6.10 3.54
N ALA A 107 10.01 -6.38 2.95
CA ALA A 107 11.16 -5.48 2.98
C ALA A 107 10.85 -4.11 2.36
N ASN A 108 9.98 -4.03 1.36
CA ASN A 108 9.60 -2.76 0.73
C ASN A 108 9.06 -1.75 1.76
N PHE A 109 8.24 -2.17 2.72
CA PHE A 109 7.75 -1.27 3.77
C PHE A 109 8.89 -0.73 4.64
N LYS A 110 9.86 -1.59 5.02
CA LYS A 110 11.03 -1.15 5.82
C LYS A 110 11.90 -0.17 5.06
N VAL A 111 12.20 -0.46 3.79
CA VAL A 111 13.03 0.40 2.94
C VAL A 111 12.44 1.82 2.85
N PHE A 112 11.16 1.95 2.52
CA PHE A 112 10.52 3.26 2.38
C PHE A 112 10.32 3.95 3.74
N ALA A 113 10.08 3.19 4.81
CA ALA A 113 10.05 3.73 6.17
C ALA A 113 11.40 4.33 6.58
N ASP A 114 12.49 3.67 6.24
CA ASP A 114 13.83 4.17 6.59
C ASP A 114 14.26 5.33 5.70
N ILE A 115 13.90 5.34 4.43
CA ILE A 115 14.18 6.46 3.53
C ILE A 115 13.49 7.75 4.01
N ILE A 116 12.20 7.69 4.36
CA ILE A 116 11.43 8.90 4.70
C ILE A 116 11.96 9.64 5.94
N LYS A 117 12.63 8.95 6.85
CA LYS A 117 13.25 9.56 8.04
C LYS A 117 14.30 10.61 7.68
N ASN A 118 14.98 10.43 6.56
CA ASN A 118 16.18 11.16 6.18
C ASN A 118 16.04 11.92 4.88
N VAL A 119 14.80 12.13 4.40
CA VAL A 119 14.58 12.92 3.18
C VAL A 119 14.88 14.39 3.48
N PRO A 120 15.93 14.98 2.86
CA PRO A 120 16.27 16.38 3.07
C PRO A 120 15.24 17.30 2.44
N THR A 121 15.11 18.51 2.99
CA THR A 121 14.40 19.62 2.37
C THR A 121 15.40 20.66 1.87
N GLU A 122 15.10 21.25 0.73
CA GLU A 122 15.91 22.33 0.19
C GLU A 122 15.71 23.59 1.02
N THR A 123 16.81 24.27 1.31
CA THR A 123 16.83 25.54 2.05
C THR A 123 17.88 26.44 1.43
N PHE A 124 17.56 27.70 1.15
CA PHE A 124 18.50 28.68 0.62
C PHE A 124 18.14 30.09 1.06
N GLU A 125 19.16 30.95 1.15
CA GLU A 125 19.01 32.37 1.40
C GLU A 125 19.04 33.15 0.08
N MET A 126 18.29 34.25 0.02
CA MET A 126 18.30 35.16 -1.10
C MET A 126 18.20 36.61 -0.60
N ALA A 127 18.86 37.53 -1.31
CA ALA A 127 18.69 38.94 -1.07
C ALA A 127 17.31 39.41 -1.54
N THR A 128 16.71 40.33 -0.78
CA THR A 128 15.43 40.96 -1.14
C THR A 128 15.67 42.35 -1.76
N PRO A 129 14.77 42.87 -2.59
CA PRO A 129 14.94 44.16 -3.28
C PRO A 129 15.06 45.36 -2.36
N ASP A 130 14.59 45.27 -1.11
CA ASP A 130 14.69 46.28 -0.07
C ASP A 130 16.01 46.22 0.72
N GLY A 131 16.97 45.37 0.30
CA GLY A 131 18.26 45.20 0.92
C GLY A 131 18.27 44.23 2.12
N GLY A 132 17.15 43.55 2.38
CA GLY A 132 17.07 42.50 3.40
C GLY A 132 17.51 41.15 2.87
N GLN A 133 17.26 40.09 3.69
CA GLN A 133 17.50 38.70 3.34
C GLN A 133 16.23 37.88 3.65
N ALA A 134 15.95 36.88 2.81
CA ALA A 134 14.87 35.93 2.99
C ALA A 134 15.42 34.50 3.04
N LEU A 135 14.98 33.73 4.05
CA LEU A 135 15.24 32.30 4.12
C LEU A 135 14.07 31.56 3.46
N ASN A 136 14.41 30.79 2.42
CA ASN A 136 13.46 29.97 1.69
C ASN A 136 13.65 28.50 2.08
N TYR A 137 12.57 27.78 2.28
CA TYR A 137 12.63 26.34 2.53
C TYR A 137 11.42 25.62 1.89
N ALA A 138 11.63 24.38 1.47
CA ALA A 138 10.58 23.54 0.90
C ALA A 138 9.79 22.84 2.01
N ILE A 139 8.47 22.87 1.91
CA ILE A 139 7.57 22.07 2.76
C ILE A 139 7.00 20.94 1.91
N ARG A 140 7.18 19.68 2.35
CA ARG A 140 6.62 18.51 1.70
C ARG A 140 5.29 18.14 2.35
N SER A 141 4.24 18.02 1.53
CA SER A 141 2.91 17.59 1.95
C SER A 141 2.47 16.34 1.18
N PRO A 142 1.64 15.47 1.78
CA PRO A 142 1.02 14.38 1.04
C PRO A 142 0.22 14.90 -0.16
N LEU A 143 0.28 14.16 -1.28
CA LEU A 143 -0.55 14.45 -2.46
C LEU A 143 -2.04 14.19 -2.20
N GLY A 144 -2.33 13.22 -1.31
CA GLY A 144 -3.69 12.87 -0.96
C GLY A 144 -3.99 11.38 -1.10
N VAL A 145 -5.03 11.04 -1.85
CA VAL A 145 -5.43 9.66 -2.14
C VAL A 145 -4.70 9.16 -3.39
N ILE A 146 -3.95 8.08 -3.27
CA ILE A 146 -3.18 7.47 -4.36
C ILE A 146 -3.91 6.23 -4.86
N GLY A 147 -4.24 6.21 -6.16
CA GLY A 147 -4.71 5.00 -6.84
C GLY A 147 -3.53 4.07 -7.13
N VAL A 148 -3.61 2.83 -6.65
CA VAL A 148 -2.58 1.81 -6.85
C VAL A 148 -3.15 0.68 -7.70
N VAL A 149 -2.66 0.55 -8.94
CA VAL A 149 -3.00 -0.55 -9.84
C VAL A 149 -1.85 -1.55 -9.85
N CYS A 150 -2.13 -2.78 -9.43
CA CYS A 150 -1.14 -3.84 -9.30
C CYS A 150 -1.24 -4.83 -10.46
N PRO A 151 -0.12 -5.32 -11.01
CA PRO A 151 -0.13 -6.44 -11.93
C PRO A 151 -0.32 -7.76 -11.19
N TRP A 152 -0.74 -8.77 -11.94
CA TRP A 152 -1.09 -10.10 -11.42
C TRP A 152 0.11 -11.04 -11.19
N ASN A 153 1.28 -10.74 -11.75
CA ASN A 153 2.42 -11.67 -11.77
C ASN A 153 3.28 -11.68 -10.50
N LEU A 154 3.23 -10.61 -9.70
CA LEU A 154 3.94 -10.46 -8.42
C LEU A 154 3.03 -9.66 -7.45
N PRO A 155 1.86 -10.21 -7.08
CA PRO A 155 0.79 -9.45 -6.42
C PRO A 155 1.26 -8.72 -5.17
N LEU A 156 1.80 -9.44 -4.18
CA LEU A 156 2.27 -8.84 -2.93
C LEU A 156 3.44 -7.89 -3.17
N LEU A 157 4.48 -8.34 -3.87
CA LEU A 157 5.72 -7.56 -4.05
C LEU A 157 5.45 -6.23 -4.74
N LEU A 158 4.71 -6.23 -5.85
CA LEU A 158 4.46 -5.02 -6.63
C LEU A 158 3.39 -4.12 -6.01
N MET A 159 2.48 -4.67 -5.21
CA MET A 159 1.56 -3.89 -4.40
C MET A 159 2.34 -3.10 -3.33
N THR A 160 3.19 -3.79 -2.55
CA THR A 160 3.95 -3.14 -1.47
C THR A 160 4.97 -2.13 -1.98
N TRP A 161 5.51 -2.33 -3.21
CA TRP A 161 6.39 -1.38 -3.89
C TRP A 161 5.74 -0.03 -4.19
N LYS A 162 4.41 0.01 -4.30
CA LYS A 162 3.62 1.23 -4.54
C LYS A 162 2.98 1.77 -3.27
N VAL A 163 2.43 0.88 -2.46
CA VAL A 163 1.77 1.25 -1.19
C VAL A 163 2.77 1.75 -0.16
N GLY A 164 3.94 1.11 -0.07
CA GLY A 164 4.99 1.49 0.89
C GLY A 164 5.38 2.97 0.79
N PRO A 165 5.86 3.46 -0.35
CA PRO A 165 6.24 4.89 -0.48
C PRO A 165 5.04 5.83 -0.34
N ALA A 166 3.86 5.45 -0.83
CA ALA A 166 2.66 6.28 -0.68
C ALA A 166 2.32 6.52 0.80
N LEU A 167 2.28 5.47 1.60
CA LEU A 167 2.02 5.57 3.04
C LEU A 167 3.17 6.24 3.79
N ALA A 168 4.43 5.95 3.47
CA ALA A 168 5.58 6.59 4.09
C ALA A 168 5.51 8.12 3.95
N CYS A 169 5.12 8.62 2.78
CA CYS A 169 4.91 10.04 2.51
C CYS A 169 3.63 10.63 3.11
N GLY A 170 2.82 9.83 3.84
CA GLY A 170 1.61 10.30 4.51
C GLY A 170 0.36 10.31 3.64
N ASN A 171 0.43 9.79 2.41
CA ASN A 171 -0.75 9.61 1.58
C ASN A 171 -1.65 8.49 2.09
N THR A 172 -2.86 8.40 1.57
CA THR A 172 -3.74 7.23 1.66
C THR A 172 -3.84 6.53 0.32
N VAL A 173 -4.30 5.28 0.30
CA VAL A 173 -4.28 4.46 -0.91
C VAL A 173 -5.64 3.79 -1.17
N VAL A 174 -5.98 3.66 -2.44
CA VAL A 174 -7.02 2.75 -2.95
C VAL A 174 -6.32 1.79 -3.90
N VAL A 175 -6.36 0.51 -3.59
CA VAL A 175 -5.58 -0.55 -4.27
C VAL A 175 -6.50 -1.42 -5.12
N LYS A 176 -6.06 -1.70 -6.34
CA LYS A 176 -6.66 -2.66 -7.24
C LYS A 176 -5.60 -3.62 -7.78
#